data_55a54d389ebb438e16518b69e93917c0
#
_entry.id   55a54d389ebb438e16518b69e93917c0
#
_cell.length_a   1.000
_cell.length_b   1.000
_cell.length_c   1.000
_cell.angle_alpha   90.00
_cell.angle_beta   90.00
_cell.angle_gamma   90.00
#
_symmetry.space_group_name_H-M   'P 1'
#
loop_
_entity.id
_entity.type
_entity.pdbx_description
1 polymer ?
#
loop_
_entity_poly.entity_id
_entity_poly.type
_entity_poly.pdbx_seq_one_letter_code
_entity_poly.pdbx_strand_id
1 'polypeptide(L)'
;MHSKKVVIHEDDVGMTHGANTAFVELSERGTCSSGSVMVPCPWFPEAAEIARTYPALDLGVHLTLTSEQKPYRWRPLTTPPKSAGLTDAFGYFWPDVPTARKAEPDAVEAELRAQLETAYAAGIDVTHLDAHMGTAQMPEFVNIFRRLGREHRLPVLLVKELSRYNPASYAGPLDTAEYDKAVAAARADDDPIFDIVIETPWTRKTNAEKAYRAIFAEIPEGLSFLSMHFNAPGDFEVVNPEFAYIRTEEYALFRTARIGEWVREFGIEVIGMRALRDRGRAA
;
A
#
# COMPACT_ATOMS: atom_id res chain seq x y z
N MET A 1 2.95 -26.54 -13.09
CA MET A 1 3.24 -26.13 -11.69
C MET A 1 2.79 -24.67 -11.58
N HIS A 2 1.91 -24.38 -10.64
CA HIS A 2 1.57 -22.99 -10.36
C HIS A 2 2.78 -22.34 -9.70
N SER A 3 3.24 -21.18 -10.20
CA SER A 3 4.37 -20.46 -9.64
C SER A 3 3.94 -19.62 -8.43
N LYS A 4 4.84 -19.44 -7.44
CA LYS A 4 4.66 -18.52 -6.34
C LYS A 4 5.13 -17.13 -6.82
N LYS A 5 4.22 -16.24 -7.17
CA LYS A 5 4.53 -14.87 -7.58
C LYS A 5 4.29 -13.92 -6.43
N VAL A 6 5.24 -13.04 -6.15
CA VAL A 6 5.19 -12.13 -5.00
C VAL A 6 5.56 -10.73 -5.41
N VAL A 7 4.73 -9.77 -5.04
CA VAL A 7 5.10 -8.36 -4.98
C VAL A 7 5.62 -8.08 -3.57
N ILE A 8 6.88 -7.65 -3.46
CA ILE A 8 7.45 -7.15 -2.21
C ILE A 8 7.32 -5.63 -2.27
N HIS A 9 6.39 -5.10 -1.49
CA HIS A 9 5.91 -3.74 -1.65
C HIS A 9 6.23 -2.87 -0.44
N GLU A 10 6.70 -1.65 -0.70
CA GLU A 10 6.86 -0.61 0.30
C GLU A 10 5.60 0.24 0.38
N ASP A 11 4.87 0.13 1.47
CA ASP A 11 3.79 1.04 1.81
C ASP A 11 4.38 2.35 2.39
N ASP A 12 3.57 3.41 2.50
CA ASP A 12 3.91 4.67 3.19
C ASP A 12 5.06 5.49 2.58
N VAL A 13 5.48 5.29 1.32
CA VAL A 13 6.42 6.20 0.63
C VAL A 13 5.86 7.62 0.69
N GLY A 14 6.68 8.61 1.00
CA GLY A 14 6.24 10.01 1.18
C GLY A 14 5.70 10.34 2.58
N MET A 15 5.51 9.36 3.46
CA MET A 15 5.17 9.63 4.86
C MET A 15 6.35 10.26 5.57
N THR A 16 7.55 9.69 5.44
CA THR A 16 8.79 10.13 6.08
C THR A 16 9.95 10.11 5.08
N HIS A 17 11.02 10.86 5.38
CA HIS A 17 12.28 10.76 4.63
C HIS A 17 12.87 9.35 4.73
N GLY A 18 12.75 8.72 5.89
CA GLY A 18 13.26 7.37 6.11
C GLY A 18 12.55 6.32 5.23
N ALA A 19 11.23 6.44 4.99
CA ALA A 19 10.50 5.59 4.06
C ALA A 19 10.96 5.81 2.61
N ASN A 20 11.13 7.07 2.18
CA ASN A 20 11.64 7.40 0.86
C ASN A 20 13.04 6.81 0.62
N THR A 21 13.94 6.95 1.60
CA THR A 21 15.30 6.40 1.57
C THR A 21 15.27 4.87 1.47
N ALA A 22 14.43 4.23 2.28
CA ALA A 22 14.31 2.78 2.30
C ALA A 22 13.79 2.25 0.95
N PHE A 23 12.76 2.88 0.39
CA PHE A 23 12.20 2.50 -0.91
C PHE A 23 13.27 2.50 -2.02
N VAL A 24 14.04 3.59 -2.14
CA VAL A 24 15.10 3.70 -3.16
C VAL A 24 16.14 2.60 -2.96
N GLU A 25 16.72 2.50 -1.76
CA GLU A 25 17.81 1.56 -1.50
C GLU A 25 17.39 0.10 -1.70
N LEU A 26 16.20 -0.28 -1.21
CA LEU A 26 15.74 -1.66 -1.31
C LEU A 26 15.31 -2.03 -2.74
N SER A 27 14.78 -1.05 -3.51
CA SER A 27 14.49 -1.24 -4.92
C SER A 27 15.76 -1.45 -5.74
N GLU A 28 16.81 -0.67 -5.52
CA GLU A 28 18.11 -0.86 -6.16
C GLU A 28 18.75 -2.21 -5.81
N ARG A 29 18.52 -2.71 -4.61
CA ARG A 29 18.98 -4.05 -4.16
C ARG A 29 18.14 -5.19 -4.72
N GLY A 30 16.95 -4.91 -5.27
CA GLY A 30 16.01 -5.91 -5.74
C GLY A 30 15.30 -6.68 -4.62
N THR A 31 15.28 -6.15 -3.39
CA THR A 31 14.58 -6.72 -2.24
C THR A 31 13.26 -6.03 -1.94
N CYS A 32 12.96 -4.94 -2.65
CA CYS A 32 11.65 -4.33 -2.79
C CYS A 32 11.34 -4.23 -4.29
N SER A 33 10.16 -4.63 -4.73
CA SER A 33 9.82 -4.70 -6.15
C SER A 33 8.81 -3.66 -6.60
N SER A 34 8.17 -2.97 -5.66
CA SER A 34 7.19 -1.90 -5.89
C SER A 34 7.00 -1.10 -4.61
N GLY A 35 6.44 0.09 -4.72
CA GLY A 35 6.01 0.88 -3.57
C GLY A 35 4.85 1.79 -3.95
N SER A 36 4.24 2.45 -2.97
CA SER A 36 3.17 3.42 -3.20
C SER A 36 3.28 4.65 -2.32
N VAL A 37 2.98 5.83 -2.91
CA VAL A 37 3.22 7.11 -2.28
C VAL A 37 1.95 7.68 -1.62
N MET A 38 2.09 8.15 -0.38
CA MET A 38 1.07 8.89 0.37
C MET A 38 1.10 10.37 -0.01
N VAL A 39 0.28 10.76 -0.99
CA VAL A 39 0.27 12.11 -1.54
C VAL A 39 -0.06 13.21 -0.51
N PRO A 40 -0.95 12.99 0.49
CA PRO A 40 -1.21 14.00 1.51
C PRO A 40 -0.07 14.21 2.53
N CYS A 41 0.96 13.39 2.51
CA CYS A 41 2.03 13.42 3.50
C CYS A 41 3.14 14.43 3.17
N PRO A 42 3.80 15.02 4.20
CA PRO A 42 4.77 16.10 4.01
C PRO A 42 6.02 15.76 3.19
N TRP A 43 6.41 14.48 3.10
CA TRP A 43 7.56 14.04 2.32
C TRP A 43 7.20 13.57 0.90
N PHE A 44 5.95 13.77 0.47
CA PHE A 44 5.52 13.53 -0.91
C PHE A 44 6.36 14.29 -1.96
N PRO A 45 6.72 15.58 -1.78
CA PRO A 45 7.53 16.29 -2.77
C PRO A 45 8.89 15.62 -3.03
N GLU A 46 9.54 15.06 -2.00
CA GLU A 46 10.79 14.31 -2.17
C GLU A 46 10.54 12.99 -2.92
N ALA A 47 9.49 12.26 -2.57
CA ALA A 47 9.12 11.04 -3.29
C ALA A 47 8.85 11.30 -4.79
N ALA A 48 8.20 12.42 -5.11
CA ALA A 48 7.99 12.84 -6.49
C ALA A 48 9.30 13.18 -7.22
N GLU A 49 10.26 13.84 -6.56
CA GLU A 49 11.59 14.09 -7.12
C GLU A 49 12.36 12.80 -7.37
N ILE A 50 12.30 11.87 -6.43
CA ILE A 50 12.87 10.53 -6.56
C ILE A 50 12.27 9.81 -7.79
N ALA A 51 10.96 9.81 -7.95
CA ALA A 51 10.29 9.16 -9.08
C ALA A 51 10.72 9.76 -10.43
N ARG A 52 10.92 11.07 -10.52
CA ARG A 52 11.44 11.72 -11.73
C ARG A 52 12.91 11.39 -12.00
N THR A 53 13.71 11.29 -10.94
CA THR A 53 15.16 11.00 -11.03
C THR A 53 15.41 9.54 -11.38
N TYR A 54 14.58 8.64 -10.87
CA TYR A 54 14.70 7.19 -11.05
C TYR A 54 13.43 6.60 -11.69
N PRO A 55 13.18 6.84 -12.99
CA PRO A 55 11.92 6.45 -13.67
C PRO A 55 11.71 4.94 -13.75
N ALA A 56 12.73 4.14 -13.46
CA ALA A 56 12.63 2.69 -13.38
C ALA A 56 11.96 2.19 -12.09
N LEU A 57 11.88 3.03 -11.05
CA LEU A 57 11.19 2.68 -9.81
C LEU A 57 9.70 2.40 -10.07
N ASP A 58 9.21 1.31 -9.48
CA ASP A 58 7.81 0.88 -9.59
C ASP A 58 7.01 1.54 -8.48
N LEU A 59 6.42 2.70 -8.75
CA LEU A 59 5.74 3.53 -7.75
C LEU A 59 4.27 3.74 -8.09
N GLY A 60 3.38 3.30 -7.21
CA GLY A 60 1.94 3.53 -7.24
C GLY A 60 1.50 4.70 -6.36
N VAL A 61 0.18 4.81 -6.14
CA VAL A 61 -0.41 5.76 -5.19
C VAL A 61 -1.07 5.00 -4.05
N HIS A 62 -0.59 5.27 -2.82
CA HIS A 62 -1.14 4.78 -1.56
C HIS A 62 -2.30 5.67 -1.12
N LEU A 63 -3.50 5.36 -1.66
CA LEU A 63 -4.70 6.16 -1.47
C LEU A 63 -5.04 6.27 0.01
N THR A 64 -5.02 7.49 0.52
CA THR A 64 -4.99 7.77 1.95
C THR A 64 -6.28 8.43 2.41
N LEU A 65 -6.97 7.80 3.37
CA LEU A 65 -8.20 8.30 4.01
C LEU A 65 -8.13 8.31 5.53
N THR A 66 -6.98 7.90 6.09
CA THR A 66 -6.74 7.86 7.54
C THR A 66 -5.44 8.57 7.89
N SER A 67 -5.29 9.00 9.16
CA SER A 67 -4.10 9.68 9.69
C SER A 67 -3.92 9.29 11.16
N GLU A 68 -3.28 8.16 11.41
CA GLU A 68 -3.22 7.48 12.70
C GLU A 68 -2.07 7.94 13.61
N GLN A 69 -1.06 8.61 13.07
CA GLN A 69 0.13 9.02 13.82
C GLN A 69 -0.16 10.26 14.68
N LYS A 70 -0.25 10.11 16.01
CA LYS A 70 -0.75 11.16 16.92
C LYS A 70 -0.03 12.51 16.83
N PRO A 71 1.30 12.62 16.82
CA PRO A 71 1.96 13.93 16.73
C PRO A 71 2.15 14.39 15.27
N TYR A 72 1.88 13.51 14.29
CA TYR A 72 2.20 13.72 12.89
C TYR A 72 0.98 13.38 12.04
N ARG A 73 0.13 14.38 11.83
CA ARG A 73 -1.17 14.25 11.18
C ARG A 73 -1.18 14.96 9.82
N TRP A 74 -1.87 14.37 8.86
CA TRP A 74 -2.08 14.94 7.53
C TRP A 74 -3.55 15.15 7.22
N ARG A 75 -3.80 16.02 6.25
CA ARG A 75 -5.12 16.50 5.87
C ARG A 75 -5.45 16.04 4.45
N PRO A 76 -6.75 15.98 4.07
CA PRO A 76 -7.12 15.84 2.68
C PRO A 76 -6.50 16.95 1.81
N LEU A 77 -6.27 16.64 0.54
CA LEU A 77 -5.94 17.63 -0.49
C LEU A 77 -7.14 18.48 -0.86
N THR A 78 -8.34 17.90 -0.76
CA THR A 78 -9.60 18.59 -0.96
C THR A 78 -10.05 19.34 0.30
N THR A 79 -11.08 20.16 0.16
CA THR A 79 -11.72 20.87 1.28
C THR A 79 -13.16 20.41 1.44
N PRO A 80 -13.40 19.15 1.88
CA PRO A 80 -14.75 18.64 2.01
C PRO A 80 -15.53 19.38 3.11
N PRO A 81 -16.86 19.53 2.98
CA PRO A 81 -17.68 20.06 4.06
C PRO A 81 -17.60 19.11 5.27
N LYS A 82 -17.71 19.65 6.48
CA LYS A 82 -17.66 18.82 7.71
C LYS A 82 -18.74 17.73 7.74
N SER A 83 -19.87 17.98 7.11
CA SER A 83 -20.96 17.00 6.98
C SER A 83 -20.60 15.77 6.17
N ALA A 84 -19.58 15.85 5.32
CA ALA A 84 -19.09 14.70 4.55
C ALA A 84 -18.38 13.63 5.40
N GLY A 85 -18.07 13.93 6.66
CA GLY A 85 -17.49 12.96 7.60
C GLY A 85 -16.08 12.47 7.27
N LEU A 86 -15.37 13.11 6.31
CA LEU A 86 -14.04 12.69 5.89
C LEU A 86 -12.94 13.09 6.89
N THR A 87 -13.18 14.11 7.72
CA THR A 87 -12.20 14.65 8.65
C THR A 87 -12.76 14.83 10.06
N ASP A 88 -11.85 14.89 11.03
CA ASP A 88 -12.13 15.26 12.40
C ASP A 88 -12.45 16.76 12.55
N ALA A 89 -12.69 17.20 13.80
CA ALA A 89 -13.03 18.60 14.09
C ALA A 89 -11.90 19.60 13.71
N PHE A 90 -10.67 19.14 13.60
CA PHE A 90 -9.47 19.94 13.28
C PHE A 90 -9.12 19.87 11.78
N GLY A 91 -9.88 19.12 10.98
CA GLY A 91 -9.66 19.00 9.53
C GLY A 91 -8.59 17.98 9.15
N TYR A 92 -8.18 17.08 10.04
CA TYR A 92 -7.32 15.94 9.71
C TYR A 92 -8.17 14.71 9.36
N PHE A 93 -7.65 13.82 8.54
CA PHE A 93 -8.27 12.51 8.37
C PHE A 93 -8.46 11.81 9.73
N TRP A 94 -9.44 10.93 9.81
CA TRP A 94 -9.66 10.13 11.00
C TRP A 94 -8.48 9.20 11.30
N PRO A 95 -8.19 8.90 12.58
CA PRO A 95 -7.07 8.03 12.92
C PRO A 95 -7.34 6.55 12.74
N ASP A 96 -8.57 6.16 12.43
CA ASP A 96 -8.99 4.77 12.37
C ASP A 96 -9.94 4.48 11.21
N VAL A 97 -9.85 3.25 10.69
CA VAL A 97 -10.65 2.79 9.56
C VAL A 97 -12.16 2.76 9.86
N PRO A 98 -12.63 2.24 11.04
CA PRO A 98 -14.05 2.21 11.35
C PRO A 98 -14.76 3.59 11.32
N THR A 99 -14.03 4.64 11.66
CA THR A 99 -14.56 6.01 11.59
C THR A 99 -14.49 6.56 10.17
N ALA A 100 -13.37 6.39 9.48
CA ALA A 100 -13.17 6.85 8.11
C ALA A 100 -14.19 6.22 7.12
N ARG A 101 -14.58 4.96 7.31
CA ARG A 101 -15.59 4.25 6.50
C ARG A 101 -16.99 4.89 6.52
N LYS A 102 -17.27 5.80 7.44
CA LYS A 102 -18.55 6.50 7.54
C LYS A 102 -18.63 7.77 6.70
N ALA A 103 -17.53 8.12 6.01
CA ALA A 103 -17.50 9.29 5.15
C ALA A 103 -18.42 9.13 3.93
N GLU A 104 -18.94 10.25 3.45
CA GLU A 104 -19.79 10.29 2.26
C GLU A 104 -18.98 9.85 1.02
N PRO A 105 -19.48 8.88 0.22
CA PRO A 105 -18.76 8.33 -0.92
C PRO A 105 -18.30 9.36 -1.94
N ASP A 106 -19.11 10.39 -2.22
CA ASP A 106 -18.78 11.44 -3.19
C ASP A 106 -17.57 12.28 -2.73
N ALA A 107 -17.46 12.54 -1.42
CA ALA A 107 -16.31 13.25 -0.86
C ALA A 107 -15.05 12.38 -0.85
N VAL A 108 -15.21 11.07 -0.61
CA VAL A 108 -14.12 10.09 -0.72
C VAL A 108 -13.63 10.02 -2.15
N GLU A 109 -14.52 9.89 -3.14
CA GLU A 109 -14.11 9.84 -4.55
C GLU A 109 -13.37 11.11 -4.98
N ALA A 110 -13.89 12.28 -4.61
CA ALA A 110 -13.23 13.56 -4.92
C ALA A 110 -11.81 13.62 -4.35
N GLU A 111 -11.63 13.15 -3.11
CA GLU A 111 -10.32 13.12 -2.46
C GLU A 111 -9.36 12.11 -3.12
N LEU A 112 -9.80 10.88 -3.35
CA LEU A 112 -8.96 9.85 -3.98
C LEU A 112 -8.53 10.27 -5.39
N ARG A 113 -9.43 10.90 -6.14
CA ARG A 113 -9.14 11.46 -7.47
C ARG A 113 -8.12 12.58 -7.38
N ALA A 114 -8.26 13.50 -6.42
CA ALA A 114 -7.30 14.58 -6.21
C ALA A 114 -5.89 14.07 -5.86
N GLN A 115 -5.79 13.01 -5.05
CA GLN A 115 -4.50 12.37 -4.74
C GLN A 115 -3.85 11.80 -6.01
N LEU A 116 -4.61 11.06 -6.81
CA LEU A 116 -4.10 10.46 -8.05
C LEU A 116 -3.68 11.53 -9.08
N GLU A 117 -4.51 12.54 -9.29
CA GLU A 117 -4.21 13.66 -10.20
C GLU A 117 -2.98 14.45 -9.74
N THR A 118 -2.81 14.66 -8.43
CA THR A 118 -1.63 15.31 -7.85
C THR A 118 -0.36 14.49 -8.09
N ALA A 119 -0.41 13.16 -7.96
CA ALA A 119 0.71 12.29 -8.27
C ALA A 119 1.13 12.40 -9.75
N TYR A 120 0.16 12.39 -10.67
CA TYR A 120 0.44 12.61 -12.09
C TYR A 120 1.02 14.01 -12.38
N ALA A 121 0.43 15.06 -11.79
CA ALA A 121 0.91 16.43 -11.95
C ALA A 121 2.33 16.61 -11.41
N ALA A 122 2.72 15.83 -10.40
CA ALA A 122 4.08 15.79 -9.88
C ALA A 122 5.07 14.98 -10.76
N GLY A 123 4.60 14.38 -11.86
CA GLY A 123 5.43 13.66 -12.83
C GLY A 123 5.70 12.19 -12.48
N ILE A 124 4.90 11.59 -11.60
CA ILE A 124 5.02 10.16 -11.25
C ILE A 124 4.38 9.31 -12.36
N ASP A 125 5.12 8.33 -12.90
CA ASP A 125 4.57 7.26 -13.75
C ASP A 125 3.88 6.21 -12.87
N VAL A 126 2.64 6.53 -12.46
CA VAL A 126 1.86 5.69 -11.52
C VAL A 126 1.68 4.28 -12.08
N THR A 127 2.07 3.28 -11.29
CA THR A 127 2.03 1.87 -11.72
C THR A 127 0.81 1.11 -11.20
N HIS A 128 0.23 1.52 -10.09
CA HIS A 128 -0.94 0.87 -9.47
C HIS A 128 -1.59 1.76 -8.40
N LEU A 129 -2.69 1.29 -7.87
CA LEU A 129 -3.35 1.85 -6.71
C LEU A 129 -3.45 0.79 -5.61
N ASP A 130 -3.13 1.18 -4.39
CA ASP A 130 -3.43 0.48 -3.16
C ASP A 130 -3.96 1.46 -2.10
N ALA A 131 -4.07 1.09 -0.84
CA ALA A 131 -4.74 1.95 0.11
C ALA A 131 -4.14 1.87 1.51
N HIS A 132 -3.79 3.03 2.05
CA HIS A 132 -3.32 3.20 3.42
C HIS A 132 -4.34 2.62 4.42
N MET A 133 -3.86 1.74 5.32
CA MET A 133 -4.68 0.96 6.24
C MET A 133 -5.85 0.21 5.56
N GLY A 134 -5.78 -0.01 4.25
CA GLY A 134 -6.81 -0.67 3.46
C GLY A 134 -8.14 0.09 3.34
N THR A 135 -8.22 1.35 3.76
CA THR A 135 -9.49 2.07 3.92
C THR A 135 -10.24 2.20 2.61
N ALA A 136 -9.58 2.57 1.49
CA ALA A 136 -10.23 2.71 0.19
C ALA A 136 -10.68 1.37 -0.43
N GLN A 137 -10.18 0.25 0.09
CA GLN A 137 -10.55 -1.11 -0.35
C GLN A 137 -11.75 -1.67 0.43
N MET A 138 -12.21 -0.98 1.48
CA MET A 138 -13.36 -1.45 2.26
C MET A 138 -14.64 -1.48 1.41
N PRO A 139 -15.62 -2.32 1.76
CA PRO A 139 -16.84 -2.52 0.97
C PRO A 139 -17.56 -1.23 0.56
N GLU A 140 -17.50 -0.19 1.40
CA GLU A 140 -18.13 1.11 1.13
C GLU A 140 -17.49 1.84 -0.04
N PHE A 141 -16.18 1.64 -0.27
CA PHE A 141 -15.40 2.42 -1.23
C PHE A 141 -14.77 1.59 -2.34
N VAL A 142 -14.81 0.26 -2.28
CA VAL A 142 -14.15 -0.63 -3.24
C VAL A 142 -14.58 -0.38 -4.69
N ASN A 143 -15.83 0.01 -4.91
CA ASN A 143 -16.31 0.33 -6.27
C ASN A 143 -15.71 1.64 -6.80
N ILE A 144 -15.49 2.64 -5.92
CA ILE A 144 -14.77 3.88 -6.26
C ILE A 144 -13.31 3.55 -6.58
N PHE A 145 -12.66 2.82 -5.69
CA PHE A 145 -11.28 2.38 -5.82
C PHE A 145 -11.03 1.66 -7.16
N ARG A 146 -11.86 0.68 -7.48
CA ARG A 146 -11.77 -0.07 -8.73
C ARG A 146 -12.07 0.79 -9.96
N ARG A 147 -13.07 1.69 -9.89
CA ARG A 147 -13.40 2.61 -10.99
C ARG A 147 -12.22 3.53 -11.31
N LEU A 148 -11.56 4.13 -10.31
CA LEU A 148 -10.37 4.95 -10.51
C LEU A 148 -9.25 4.16 -11.20
N GLY A 149 -8.99 2.93 -10.78
CA GLY A 149 -8.01 2.07 -11.44
C GLY A 149 -8.32 1.87 -12.92
N ARG A 150 -9.58 1.56 -13.26
CA ARG A 150 -10.00 1.34 -14.65
C ARG A 150 -9.90 2.59 -15.52
N GLU A 151 -10.36 3.74 -15.02
CA GLU A 151 -10.29 5.03 -15.72
C GLU A 151 -8.86 5.38 -16.13
N HIS A 152 -7.89 5.02 -15.29
CA HIS A 152 -6.47 5.31 -15.50
C HIS A 152 -5.66 4.11 -16.04
N ARG A 153 -6.33 2.98 -16.32
CA ARG A 153 -5.70 1.73 -16.77
C ARG A 153 -4.60 1.27 -15.82
N LEU A 154 -4.90 1.30 -14.52
CA LEU A 154 -4.03 0.89 -13.44
C LEU A 154 -4.61 -0.37 -12.76
N PRO A 155 -3.77 -1.38 -12.46
CA PRO A 155 -4.17 -2.43 -11.55
C PRO A 155 -4.41 -1.83 -10.17
N VAL A 156 -5.41 -2.35 -9.47
CA VAL A 156 -5.68 -2.02 -8.07
C VAL A 156 -5.41 -3.23 -7.20
N LEU A 157 -4.95 -3.02 -5.98
CA LEU A 157 -4.74 -4.10 -5.02
C LEU A 157 -6.10 -4.66 -4.57
N LEU A 158 -6.54 -5.74 -5.18
CA LEU A 158 -7.71 -6.51 -4.75
C LEU A 158 -7.26 -7.89 -4.31
N VAL A 159 -7.70 -8.33 -3.13
CA VAL A 159 -7.50 -9.67 -2.64
C VAL A 159 -8.78 -10.50 -2.87
N LYS A 160 -8.59 -11.77 -3.16
CA LYS A 160 -9.66 -12.71 -3.50
C LYS A 160 -10.78 -12.79 -2.46
N GLU A 161 -10.41 -12.67 -1.18
CA GLU A 161 -11.29 -12.68 -0.03
C GLU A 161 -10.76 -11.71 1.02
N LEU A 162 -11.60 -10.82 1.58
CA LEU A 162 -11.16 -9.87 2.63
C LEU A 162 -10.56 -10.56 3.86
N SER A 163 -10.94 -11.80 4.15
CA SER A 163 -10.34 -12.62 5.22
C SER A 163 -8.85 -12.91 5.01
N ARG A 164 -8.36 -12.77 3.78
CA ARG A 164 -6.94 -12.91 3.39
C ARG A 164 -6.21 -11.58 3.22
N TYR A 165 -6.85 -10.50 3.63
CA TYR A 165 -6.30 -9.15 3.64
C TYR A 165 -6.06 -8.72 5.09
N ASN A 166 -4.81 -8.79 5.56
CA ASN A 166 -4.48 -8.50 6.96
C ASN A 166 -5.03 -7.14 7.46
N PRO A 167 -4.92 -6.03 6.70
CA PRO A 167 -5.45 -4.75 7.15
C PRO A 167 -6.96 -4.73 7.41
N ALA A 168 -7.74 -5.65 6.84
CA ALA A 168 -9.16 -5.77 7.16
C ALA A 168 -9.41 -6.12 8.64
N SER A 169 -8.42 -6.63 9.35
CA SER A 169 -8.52 -7.00 10.77
C SER A 169 -8.83 -5.81 11.68
N TYR A 170 -8.45 -4.58 11.31
CA TYR A 170 -8.76 -3.37 12.08
C TYR A 170 -9.91 -2.54 11.51
N ALA A 171 -10.56 -3.02 10.47
CA ALA A 171 -11.68 -2.31 9.87
C ALA A 171 -12.98 -2.39 10.68
N GLY A 172 -13.02 -3.23 11.72
CA GLY A 172 -14.24 -3.55 12.48
C GLY A 172 -15.14 -4.53 11.72
N PRO A 173 -16.40 -4.72 12.13
CA PRO A 173 -17.35 -5.58 11.44
C PRO A 173 -17.57 -5.17 9.99
N LEU A 174 -17.53 -6.13 9.07
CA LEU A 174 -17.66 -5.93 7.63
C LEU A 174 -18.85 -6.72 7.07
N ASP A 175 -19.65 -6.07 6.25
CA ASP A 175 -20.52 -6.76 5.26
C ASP A 175 -19.71 -6.83 3.94
N THR A 176 -19.31 -8.01 3.53
CA THR A 176 -18.44 -8.19 2.37
C THR A 176 -19.16 -8.21 1.03
N ALA A 177 -20.50 -8.11 1.01
CA ALA A 177 -21.28 -8.32 -0.21
C ALA A 177 -20.84 -7.43 -1.39
N GLU A 178 -20.59 -6.14 -1.16
CA GLU A 178 -20.12 -5.23 -2.22
C GLU A 178 -18.68 -5.52 -2.64
N TYR A 179 -17.83 -5.92 -1.70
CA TYR A 179 -16.46 -6.34 -2.01
C TYR A 179 -16.44 -7.61 -2.87
N ASP A 180 -17.25 -8.60 -2.53
CA ASP A 180 -17.34 -9.86 -3.27
C ASP A 180 -17.84 -9.63 -4.70
N LYS A 181 -18.80 -8.70 -4.89
CA LYS A 181 -19.25 -8.25 -6.22
C LYS A 181 -18.11 -7.57 -7.00
N ALA A 182 -17.34 -6.71 -6.35
CA ALA A 182 -16.21 -6.02 -6.97
C ALA A 182 -15.12 -7.02 -7.42
N VAL A 183 -14.82 -8.05 -6.60
CA VAL A 183 -13.89 -9.12 -6.96
C VAL A 183 -14.43 -9.97 -8.12
N ALA A 184 -15.73 -10.29 -8.12
CA ALA A 184 -16.35 -11.03 -9.23
C ALA A 184 -16.28 -10.23 -10.55
N ALA A 185 -16.54 -8.93 -10.50
CA ALA A 185 -16.42 -8.04 -11.65
C ALA A 185 -14.95 -7.90 -12.11
N ALA A 186 -13.99 -7.78 -11.20
CA ALA A 186 -12.57 -7.74 -11.51
C ALA A 186 -12.11 -9.02 -12.24
N ARG A 187 -12.61 -10.18 -11.78
CA ARG A 187 -12.33 -11.46 -12.43
C ARG A 187 -12.91 -11.53 -13.86
N ALA A 188 -14.10 -10.99 -14.07
CA ALA A 188 -14.72 -10.94 -15.40
C ALA A 188 -13.98 -10.01 -16.38
N ASP A 189 -13.31 -8.99 -15.85
CA ASP A 189 -12.52 -8.02 -16.62
C ASP A 189 -11.03 -8.41 -16.77
N ASP A 190 -10.63 -9.59 -16.29
CA ASP A 190 -9.23 -10.09 -16.25
C ASP A 190 -8.26 -9.16 -15.48
N ASP A 191 -8.79 -8.41 -14.52
CA ASP A 191 -7.96 -7.61 -13.59
C ASP A 191 -7.14 -8.54 -12.68
N PRO A 192 -5.92 -8.16 -12.26
CA PRO A 192 -5.14 -8.95 -11.33
C PRO A 192 -5.82 -9.00 -9.96
N ILE A 193 -5.96 -10.22 -9.42
CA ILE A 193 -6.53 -10.49 -8.09
C ILE A 193 -5.50 -11.27 -7.28
N PHE A 194 -5.17 -10.76 -6.11
CA PHE A 194 -4.20 -11.40 -5.21
C PHE A 194 -4.84 -12.51 -4.38
N ASP A 195 -4.12 -13.60 -4.19
CA ASP A 195 -4.56 -14.72 -3.36
C ASP A 195 -4.46 -14.39 -1.87
N ILE A 196 -3.48 -13.55 -1.49
CA ILE A 196 -3.25 -13.12 -0.12
C ILE A 196 -2.49 -11.78 -0.09
N VAL A 197 -2.79 -10.96 0.92
CA VAL A 197 -1.99 -9.80 1.32
C VAL A 197 -1.46 -10.06 2.74
N ILE A 198 -0.15 -10.05 2.88
CA ILE A 198 0.55 -10.25 4.15
C ILE A 198 1.22 -8.93 4.53
N GLU A 199 0.90 -8.42 5.69
CA GLU A 199 1.42 -7.16 6.21
C GLU A 199 2.63 -7.38 7.12
N THR A 200 3.42 -6.32 7.33
CA THR A 200 4.42 -6.25 8.41
C THR A 200 3.91 -6.91 9.68
N PRO A 201 4.67 -7.84 10.28
CA PRO A 201 4.22 -8.55 11.48
C PRO A 201 4.33 -7.65 12.74
N TRP A 202 3.40 -6.70 12.88
CA TRP A 202 3.38 -5.70 13.95
C TRP A 202 3.44 -6.26 15.37
N THR A 203 2.93 -7.47 15.58
CA THR A 203 2.87 -8.12 16.90
C THR A 203 3.81 -9.31 17.02
N ARG A 204 4.90 -9.33 16.22
CA ARG A 204 5.84 -10.45 16.25
C ARG A 204 6.43 -10.67 17.64
N LYS A 205 6.53 -11.94 18.02
CA LYS A 205 7.12 -12.39 19.30
C LYS A 205 8.55 -12.93 19.14
N THR A 206 9.10 -12.83 17.94
CA THR A 206 10.45 -13.31 17.57
C THR A 206 11.22 -12.15 16.94
N ASN A 207 12.54 -12.34 16.73
CA ASN A 207 13.31 -11.38 15.96
C ASN A 207 12.79 -11.29 14.50
N ALA A 208 13.12 -10.20 13.82
CA ALA A 208 12.67 -9.95 12.45
C ALA A 208 13.03 -11.12 11.52
N GLU A 209 14.29 -11.59 11.52
CA GLU A 209 14.74 -12.66 10.62
C GLU A 209 13.88 -13.93 10.72
N LYS A 210 13.58 -14.38 11.95
CA LYS A 210 12.74 -15.56 12.15
C LYS A 210 11.30 -15.34 11.70
N ALA A 211 10.73 -14.16 11.98
CA ALA A 211 9.35 -13.81 11.59
C ALA A 211 9.20 -13.78 10.07
N TYR A 212 10.11 -13.08 9.39
CA TYR A 212 10.04 -12.94 7.93
C TYR A 212 10.36 -14.24 7.21
N ARG A 213 11.33 -15.04 7.70
CA ARG A 213 11.60 -16.35 7.13
C ARG A 213 10.36 -17.27 7.17
N ALA A 214 9.58 -17.22 8.25
CA ALA A 214 8.32 -17.95 8.33
C ALA A 214 7.30 -17.45 7.30
N ILE A 215 7.16 -16.12 7.12
CA ILE A 215 6.30 -15.54 6.08
C ILE A 215 6.69 -16.06 4.69
N PHE A 216 7.99 -15.98 4.32
CA PHE A 216 8.47 -16.44 3.01
C PHE A 216 8.24 -17.95 2.79
N ALA A 217 8.39 -18.76 3.83
CA ALA A 217 8.15 -20.21 3.76
C ALA A 217 6.67 -20.56 3.51
N GLU A 218 5.75 -19.74 4.02
CA GLU A 218 4.30 -19.96 3.97
C GLU A 218 3.62 -19.29 2.77
N ILE A 219 4.36 -18.55 1.92
CA ILE A 219 3.80 -17.95 0.71
C ILE A 219 3.17 -19.05 -0.16
N PRO A 220 1.86 -18.93 -0.47
CA PRO A 220 1.14 -19.91 -1.27
C PRO A 220 1.52 -19.83 -2.76
N GLU A 221 1.12 -20.85 -3.53
CA GLU A 221 1.07 -20.75 -4.99
C GLU A 221 0.08 -19.65 -5.41
N GLY A 222 0.36 -19.00 -6.56
CA GLY A 222 -0.45 -17.92 -7.09
C GLY A 222 0.21 -16.56 -6.90
N LEU A 223 -0.58 -15.50 -6.73
CA LEU A 223 -0.15 -14.12 -6.65
C LEU A 223 -0.31 -13.58 -5.22
N SER A 224 0.81 -13.28 -4.56
CA SER A 224 0.85 -12.76 -3.19
C SER A 224 1.38 -11.32 -3.17
N PHE A 225 0.94 -10.53 -2.18
CA PHE A 225 1.40 -9.19 -1.94
C PHE A 225 1.94 -9.09 -0.51
N LEU A 226 3.18 -8.67 -0.36
CA LEU A 226 3.79 -8.38 0.94
C LEU A 226 3.79 -6.87 1.14
N SER A 227 2.88 -6.39 1.99
CA SER A 227 2.71 -5.00 2.38
C SER A 227 3.70 -4.68 3.50
N MET A 228 4.86 -4.15 3.16
CA MET A 228 5.96 -3.87 4.08
C MET A 228 6.01 -2.38 4.40
N HIS A 229 6.63 -2.03 5.54
CA HIS A 229 6.68 -0.67 6.01
C HIS A 229 8.11 -0.30 6.41
N PHE A 230 9.00 -0.34 5.42
CA PHE A 230 10.42 -0.04 5.65
C PHE A 230 10.63 1.42 6.06
N ASN A 231 11.54 1.66 7.00
CA ASN A 231 11.96 3.01 7.32
C ASN A 231 13.43 3.04 7.71
N ALA A 232 14.24 3.84 7.02
CA ALA A 232 15.59 4.12 7.48
C ALA A 232 15.53 4.86 8.83
N PRO A 233 16.48 4.58 9.76
CA PRO A 233 16.48 5.24 11.07
C PRO A 233 16.59 6.77 10.97
N GLY A 234 15.95 7.49 11.91
CA GLY A 234 16.14 8.93 12.08
C GLY A 234 14.88 9.73 12.37
N ASP A 235 13.81 9.56 11.62
CA ASP A 235 12.61 10.38 11.72
C ASP A 235 11.39 9.65 12.30
N PHE A 236 11.18 8.40 11.93
CA PHE A 236 10.01 7.66 12.39
C PHE A 236 10.03 7.37 13.89
N GLU A 237 11.19 7.34 14.52
CA GLU A 237 11.38 7.24 15.98
C GLU A 237 10.75 8.41 16.73
N VAL A 238 10.64 9.58 16.08
CA VAL A 238 9.94 10.74 16.64
C VAL A 238 8.45 10.68 16.34
N VAL A 239 8.07 10.17 15.16
CA VAL A 239 6.68 10.04 14.73
C VAL A 239 5.94 8.99 15.55
N ASN A 240 6.54 7.81 15.73
CA ASN A 240 5.94 6.70 16.47
C ASN A 240 7.02 5.85 17.18
N PRO A 241 7.51 6.30 18.34
CA PRO A 241 8.59 5.62 19.06
C PRO A 241 8.25 4.19 19.50
N GLU A 242 6.96 3.86 19.62
CA GLU A 242 6.51 2.52 20.03
C GLU A 242 6.72 1.48 18.92
N PHE A 243 6.50 1.85 17.65
CA PHE A 243 6.54 0.93 16.52
C PHE A 243 7.73 1.17 15.57
N ALA A 244 8.52 2.21 15.79
CA ALA A 244 9.64 2.57 14.91
C ALA A 244 10.64 1.41 14.75
N TYR A 245 10.94 0.69 15.83
CA TYR A 245 11.88 -0.44 15.79
C TYR A 245 11.44 -1.56 14.85
N ILE A 246 10.13 -1.74 14.64
CA ILE A 246 9.61 -2.76 13.74
C ILE A 246 9.98 -2.41 12.30
N ARG A 247 9.76 -1.15 11.90
CA ARG A 247 10.06 -0.65 10.55
C ARG A 247 11.57 -0.61 10.27
N THR A 248 12.36 -0.15 11.24
CA THR A 248 13.82 -0.08 11.07
C THR A 248 14.50 -1.44 11.08
N GLU A 249 14.01 -2.42 11.86
CA GLU A 249 14.51 -3.80 11.80
C GLU A 249 14.10 -4.50 10.50
N GLU A 250 12.89 -4.24 9.99
CA GLU A 250 12.43 -4.71 8.69
C GLU A 250 13.34 -4.19 7.58
N TYR A 251 13.58 -2.87 7.54
CA TYR A 251 14.51 -2.26 6.61
C TYR A 251 15.92 -2.87 6.71
N ALA A 252 16.46 -2.97 7.94
CA ALA A 252 17.78 -3.54 8.16
C ALA A 252 17.90 -4.98 7.65
N LEU A 253 16.86 -5.80 7.83
CA LEU A 253 16.81 -7.18 7.35
C LEU A 253 16.78 -7.24 5.81
N PHE A 254 15.94 -6.42 5.17
CA PHE A 254 15.78 -6.43 3.71
C PHE A 254 17.01 -5.89 2.95
N ARG A 255 17.89 -5.18 3.64
CA ARG A 255 19.22 -4.80 3.12
C ARG A 255 20.20 -5.97 3.03
N THR A 256 19.91 -7.08 3.67
CA THR A 256 20.81 -8.24 3.71
C THR A 256 20.57 -9.19 2.53
N ALA A 257 21.54 -10.10 2.28
CA ALA A 257 21.39 -11.15 1.29
C ALA A 257 20.30 -12.19 1.61
N ARG A 258 19.81 -12.21 2.87
CA ARG A 258 18.81 -13.18 3.36
C ARG A 258 17.56 -13.24 2.50
N ILE A 259 17.05 -12.09 2.06
CA ILE A 259 15.83 -12.03 1.25
C ILE A 259 16.04 -12.77 -0.07
N GLY A 260 17.14 -12.50 -0.77
CA GLY A 260 17.47 -13.21 -2.01
C GLY A 260 17.73 -14.71 -1.80
N GLU A 261 18.27 -15.12 -0.64
CA GLU A 261 18.43 -16.52 -0.27
C GLU A 261 17.06 -17.21 -0.11
N TRP A 262 16.12 -16.60 0.64
CA TRP A 262 14.79 -17.15 0.84
C TRP A 262 13.95 -17.19 -0.43
N VAL A 263 14.03 -16.15 -1.25
CA VAL A 263 13.37 -16.12 -2.58
C VAL A 263 13.78 -17.34 -3.40
N ARG A 264 15.08 -17.66 -3.43
CA ARG A 264 15.59 -18.85 -4.14
C ARG A 264 15.21 -20.16 -3.43
N GLU A 265 15.36 -20.23 -2.11
CA GLU A 265 15.08 -21.41 -1.29
C GLU A 265 13.63 -21.86 -1.44
N PHE A 266 12.68 -20.92 -1.44
CA PHE A 266 11.25 -21.21 -1.49
C PHE A 266 10.66 -21.17 -2.90
N GLY A 267 11.49 -20.96 -3.93
CA GLY A 267 11.06 -20.99 -5.33
C GLY A 267 10.09 -19.84 -5.68
N ILE A 268 10.35 -18.65 -5.15
CA ILE A 268 9.52 -17.46 -5.32
C ILE A 268 10.00 -16.68 -6.56
N GLU A 269 9.05 -16.23 -7.38
CA GLU A 269 9.24 -15.26 -8.46
C GLU A 269 8.82 -13.88 -7.93
N VAL A 270 9.78 -12.97 -7.76
CA VAL A 270 9.48 -11.58 -7.37
C VAL A 270 9.09 -10.80 -8.61
N ILE A 271 7.93 -10.13 -8.56
CA ILE A 271 7.42 -9.29 -9.64
C ILE A 271 7.07 -7.89 -9.12
N GLY A 272 6.99 -6.90 -10.01
CA GLY A 272 6.49 -5.55 -9.71
C GLY A 272 5.07 -5.34 -10.21
N MET A 273 4.44 -4.28 -9.72
CA MET A 273 3.10 -3.85 -10.14
C MET A 273 3.11 -3.24 -11.55
N ARG A 274 4.23 -2.61 -11.96
CA ARG A 274 4.44 -2.12 -13.34
C ARG A 274 4.22 -3.22 -14.36
N ALA A 275 4.72 -4.43 -14.12
CA ALA A 275 4.55 -5.57 -15.03
C ALA A 275 3.06 -5.97 -15.18
N LEU A 276 2.28 -5.86 -14.11
CA LEU A 276 0.84 -6.10 -14.12
C LEU A 276 0.10 -5.01 -14.93
N ARG A 277 0.48 -3.73 -14.70
CA ARG A 277 -0.06 -2.58 -15.44
C ARG A 277 0.19 -2.71 -16.95
N ASP A 278 1.42 -2.97 -17.32
CA ASP A 278 1.83 -2.97 -18.74
C ASP A 278 1.17 -4.13 -19.49
N ARG A 279 0.99 -5.29 -18.84
CA ARG A 279 0.19 -6.39 -19.37
C ARG A 279 -1.27 -5.96 -19.61
N GLY A 280 -1.93 -5.32 -18.65
CA GLY A 280 -3.31 -4.87 -18.77
C GLY A 280 -3.49 -3.74 -19.81
N ARG A 281 -2.42 -2.97 -20.11
CA ARG A 281 -2.45 -1.93 -21.16
C ARG A 281 -2.24 -2.50 -22.57
N ALA A 282 -1.64 -3.68 -22.67
CA ALA A 282 -1.36 -4.35 -23.95
C ALA A 282 -2.52 -5.24 -24.41
N ALA A 283 -3.43 -5.62 -23.52
CA ALA A 283 -4.63 -6.39 -23.81
C ALA A 283 -5.76 -5.51 -24.31
#